data_e1cec826da32e98858545a66312be29c
#
_entry.id   e1cec826da32e98858545a66312be29c
#
_cell.length_a   1.000
_cell.length_b   1.000
_cell.length_c   1.000
_cell.angle_alpha   90.00
_cell.angle_beta   90.00
_cell.angle_gamma   90.00
#
_symmetry.space_group_name_H-M   'P 1'
#
loop_
_entity.id
_entity.type
_entity.pdbx_description
1 polymer ?
#
loop_
_entity_poly.entity_id
_entity_poly.type
_entity_poly.pdbx_seq_one_letter_code
_entity_poly.pdbx_strand_id
1 'polypeptide(L)'
;MREQLHQPALGAVPLDEDGSAWAAATADALVVFSGRSRPEQYAWDEVERGTWDAEERAFTLRWTQQDRDDLVLKVPAGVRDGDTYASTDVAPFAKALRQRVEAAIVHSAVAVLPGGTTATASVRRGADGHLYSVTRPTMSQVSDKEDAEALQALENRVREGVGLPTQ
;
A
#
# COMPACT_ATOMS: atom_id res chain seq x y z
N MET A 1 8.33 -10.47 18.28
CA MET A 1 7.64 -10.28 16.98
C MET A 1 6.84 -11.48 16.55
N ARG A 2 7.42 -12.68 16.42
CA ARG A 2 6.70 -13.89 15.91
C ARG A 2 5.46 -14.26 16.72
N GLU A 3 5.48 -14.05 18.03
CA GLU A 3 4.35 -14.37 18.93
C GLU A 3 3.15 -13.41 18.76
N GLN A 4 3.36 -12.24 18.15
CA GLN A 4 2.34 -11.21 17.95
C GLN A 4 1.73 -11.25 16.55
N LEU A 5 2.28 -12.08 15.65
CA LEU A 5 1.77 -12.27 14.30
C LEU A 5 0.86 -13.51 14.27
N HIS A 6 -0.38 -13.33 13.81
CA HIS A 6 -1.30 -14.45 13.57
C HIS A 6 -0.96 -15.25 12.31
N GLN A 7 -0.06 -14.71 11.48
CA GLN A 7 0.38 -15.30 10.20
C GLN A 7 1.89 -15.17 10.04
N PRO A 8 2.52 -16.03 9.24
CA PRO A 8 3.94 -15.92 8.93
C PRO A 8 4.27 -14.60 8.25
N ALA A 9 5.38 -13.98 8.65
CA ALA A 9 5.91 -12.82 7.95
C ALA A 9 6.57 -13.28 6.64
N LEU A 10 6.17 -12.66 5.52
CA LEU A 10 6.79 -12.83 4.21
C LEU A 10 8.07 -12.02 4.09
N GLY A 11 8.18 -10.95 4.87
CA GLY A 11 9.34 -10.11 5.03
C GLY A 11 9.10 -9.16 6.20
N ALA A 12 10.17 -8.73 6.85
CA ALA A 12 10.08 -7.82 8.00
C ALA A 12 11.33 -6.93 8.07
N VAL A 13 11.14 -5.72 8.58
CA VAL A 13 12.24 -4.77 8.84
C VAL A 13 12.12 -4.19 10.23
N PRO A 14 13.24 -3.96 10.94
CA PRO A 14 13.22 -3.17 12.16
C PRO A 14 12.95 -1.70 11.85
N LEU A 15 12.34 -1.00 12.78
CA LEU A 15 12.08 0.46 12.67
C LEU A 15 12.91 1.26 13.68
N ASP A 16 13.64 0.58 14.55
CA ASP A 16 14.60 1.18 15.48
C ASP A 16 15.83 0.27 15.67
N GLU A 17 16.88 0.82 16.25
CA GLU A 17 18.16 0.12 16.41
C GLU A 17 18.15 -0.93 17.54
N ASP A 18 17.22 -0.85 18.47
CA ASP A 18 17.10 -1.79 19.58
C ASP A 18 16.14 -2.96 19.30
N GLY A 19 15.49 -2.96 18.12
CA GLY A 19 14.57 -4.00 17.70
C GLY A 19 13.24 -4.00 18.44
N SER A 20 12.86 -2.88 19.08
CA SER A 20 11.57 -2.76 19.78
C SER A 20 10.41 -2.45 18.85
N ALA A 21 10.67 -1.85 17.69
CA ALA A 21 9.67 -1.53 16.65
C ALA A 21 10.01 -2.27 15.35
N TRP A 22 8.98 -2.80 14.70
CA TRP A 22 9.08 -3.60 13.47
C TRP A 22 7.91 -3.36 12.53
N ALA A 23 8.18 -3.51 11.23
CA ALA A 23 7.14 -3.64 10.21
C ALA A 23 7.27 -5.03 9.58
N ALA A 24 6.15 -5.72 9.45
CA ALA A 24 6.09 -7.06 8.87
C ALA A 24 5.01 -7.12 7.78
N ALA A 25 5.36 -7.66 6.63
CA ALA A 25 4.41 -7.97 5.57
C ALA A 25 3.93 -9.41 5.76
N THR A 26 2.62 -9.57 5.94
CA THR A 26 1.95 -10.88 5.95
C THR A 26 1.10 -11.04 4.69
N ALA A 27 0.50 -12.22 4.51
CA ALA A 27 -0.39 -12.45 3.38
C ALA A 27 -1.60 -11.49 3.37
N ASP A 28 -2.13 -11.15 4.55
CA ASP A 28 -3.38 -10.38 4.67
C ASP A 28 -3.18 -8.89 4.98
N ALA A 29 -2.06 -8.52 5.59
CA ALA A 29 -1.86 -7.13 6.04
C ALA A 29 -0.39 -6.75 6.20
N LEU A 30 -0.14 -5.46 6.17
CA LEU A 30 1.06 -4.86 6.74
C LEU A 30 0.80 -4.67 8.24
N VAL A 31 1.71 -5.16 9.08
CA VAL A 31 1.62 -5.05 10.53
C VAL A 31 2.78 -4.23 11.05
N VAL A 32 2.49 -3.18 11.81
CA VAL A 32 3.50 -2.30 12.41
C VAL A 32 3.44 -2.42 13.93
N PHE A 33 4.57 -2.79 14.51
CA PHE A 33 4.74 -2.90 15.96
C PHE A 33 5.56 -1.72 16.46
N SER A 34 5.07 -1.01 17.47
CA SER A 34 5.75 0.11 18.11
C SER A 34 5.85 -0.15 19.61
N GLY A 35 6.94 -0.76 20.05
CA GLY A 35 7.19 -1.04 21.46
C GLY A 35 6.11 -1.91 22.10
N ARG A 36 5.48 -1.41 23.16
CA ARG A 36 4.42 -2.11 23.92
C ARG A 36 3.02 -1.79 23.43
N SER A 37 2.88 -0.93 22.44
CA SER A 37 1.60 -0.56 21.87
C SER A 37 0.97 -1.74 21.11
N ARG A 38 -0.37 -1.71 21.01
CA ARG A 38 -1.07 -2.68 20.17
C ARG A 38 -0.59 -2.54 18.71
N PRO A 39 -0.32 -3.66 18.00
CA PRO A 39 0.07 -3.60 16.60
C PRO A 39 -0.98 -2.89 15.74
N GLU A 40 -0.51 -2.05 14.83
CA GLU A 40 -1.35 -1.45 13.80
C GLU A 40 -1.34 -2.35 12.57
N GLN A 41 -2.51 -2.53 11.97
CA GLN A 41 -2.68 -3.33 10.76
C GLN A 41 -3.24 -2.49 9.63
N TYR A 42 -2.68 -2.68 8.44
CA TYR A 42 -3.08 -1.97 7.22
C TYR A 42 -3.39 -3.00 6.13
N ALA A 43 -4.60 -2.93 5.58
CA ALA A 43 -5.01 -3.81 4.50
C ALA A 43 -4.26 -3.46 3.20
N TRP A 44 -3.85 -4.47 2.44
CA TRP A 44 -3.06 -4.27 1.22
C TRP A 44 -3.82 -3.51 0.13
N ASP A 45 -5.12 -3.68 0.05
CA ASP A 45 -5.97 -2.96 -0.92
C ASP A 45 -6.04 -1.45 -0.67
N GLU A 46 -5.77 -0.99 0.54
CA GLU A 46 -5.71 0.42 0.90
C GLU A 46 -4.41 1.09 0.48
N VAL A 47 -3.37 0.32 0.17
CA VAL A 47 -2.07 0.84 -0.27
C VAL A 47 -2.08 1.03 -1.79
N GLU A 48 -1.93 2.28 -2.24
CA GLU A 48 -1.80 2.56 -3.66
C GLU A 48 -0.40 2.23 -4.16
N ARG A 49 0.62 2.66 -3.41
CA ARG A 49 2.02 2.50 -3.79
C ARG A 49 2.94 2.51 -2.58
N GLY A 50 3.94 1.65 -2.60
CA GLY A 50 5.08 1.68 -1.68
C GLY A 50 6.36 1.99 -2.43
N THR A 51 7.20 2.87 -1.88
CA THR A 51 8.49 3.24 -2.46
C THR A 51 9.59 3.14 -1.40
N TRP A 52 10.80 2.81 -1.83
CA TRP A 52 12.00 2.79 -1.00
C TRP A 52 12.95 3.92 -1.40
N ASP A 53 13.33 4.73 -0.43
CA ASP A 53 14.39 5.73 -0.57
C ASP A 53 15.64 5.23 0.16
N ALA A 54 16.68 4.94 -0.62
CA ALA A 54 17.91 4.36 -0.07
C ALA A 54 18.75 5.39 0.72
N GLU A 55 18.68 6.66 0.37
CA GLU A 55 19.41 7.72 1.07
C GLU A 55 18.80 7.99 2.44
N GLU A 56 17.49 8.14 2.48
CA GLU A 56 16.73 8.35 3.72
C GLU A 56 16.50 7.05 4.50
N ARG A 57 16.73 5.90 3.88
CA ARG A 57 16.42 4.58 4.42
C ARG A 57 14.98 4.50 4.91
N ALA A 58 14.05 4.86 4.04
CA ALA A 58 12.64 4.92 4.38
C ALA A 58 11.76 4.28 3.31
N PHE A 59 10.77 3.51 3.75
CA PHE A 59 9.63 3.12 2.93
C PHE A 59 8.54 4.17 3.11
N THR A 60 7.99 4.65 2.01
CA THR A 60 6.81 5.53 2.01
C THR A 60 5.65 4.81 1.37
N LEU A 61 4.55 4.66 2.11
CA LEU A 61 3.33 4.06 1.62
C LEU A 61 2.30 5.16 1.37
N ARG A 62 1.84 5.24 0.13
CA ARG A 62 0.74 6.12 -0.27
C ARG A 62 -0.55 5.32 -0.25
N TRP A 63 -1.61 5.95 0.24
CA TRP A 63 -2.93 5.32 0.35
C TRP A 63 -3.79 5.61 -0.88
N THR A 64 -4.72 4.70 -1.17
CA THR A 64 -5.77 4.94 -2.17
C THR A 64 -6.67 6.11 -1.76
N GLN A 65 -6.87 6.31 -0.46
CA GLN A 65 -7.54 7.47 0.10
C GLN A 65 -6.60 8.67 0.09
N GLN A 66 -6.93 9.69 -0.71
CA GLN A 66 -6.00 10.77 -1.06
C GLN A 66 -5.79 11.80 0.04
N ASP A 67 -6.73 11.95 0.96
CA ASP A 67 -6.65 12.86 2.11
C ASP A 67 -5.94 12.26 3.32
N ARG A 68 -5.52 11.00 3.22
CA ARG A 68 -4.78 10.30 4.25
C ARG A 68 -3.28 10.53 4.08
N ASP A 69 -2.60 10.95 5.15
CA ASP A 69 -1.16 11.17 5.15
C ASP A 69 -0.39 9.88 4.85
N ASP A 70 0.69 10.00 4.07
CA ASP A 70 1.57 8.88 3.76
C ASP A 70 2.15 8.27 5.04
N LEU A 71 2.29 6.95 5.07
CA LEU A 71 3.00 6.25 6.14
C LEU A 71 4.48 6.15 5.77
N VAL A 72 5.34 6.70 6.62
CA VAL A 72 6.79 6.64 6.44
C VAL A 72 7.37 5.69 7.48
N LEU A 73 8.04 4.65 7.00
CA LEU A 73 8.71 3.64 7.82
C LEU A 73 10.22 3.81 7.66
N LYS A 74 10.87 4.40 8.65
CA LYS A 74 12.33 4.55 8.66
C LYS A 74 12.98 3.26 9.16
N VAL A 75 13.96 2.77 8.39
CA VAL A 75 14.62 1.50 8.66
C VAL A 75 16.08 1.78 9.04
N PRO A 76 16.53 1.45 10.25
CA PRO A 76 17.92 1.63 10.63
C PRO A 76 18.85 0.75 9.79
N ALA A 77 20.10 1.12 9.69
CA ALA A 77 21.11 0.34 8.97
C ALA A 77 21.38 -1.02 9.62
N GLY A 78 21.08 -1.17 10.90
CA GLY A 78 21.21 -2.41 11.64
C GLY A 78 20.57 -2.35 13.00
N VAL A 79 20.54 -3.50 13.66
CA VAL A 79 19.99 -3.69 15.02
C VAL A 79 21.12 -4.08 15.95
N ARG A 80 21.11 -3.51 17.16
CA ARG A 80 22.04 -3.84 18.24
C ARG A 80 21.37 -4.76 19.24
N ASP A 81 22.10 -5.81 19.62
CA ASP A 81 21.73 -6.70 20.71
C ASP A 81 22.97 -6.89 21.61
N GLY A 82 23.06 -6.09 22.69
CA GLY A 82 24.25 -6.01 23.53
C GLY A 82 25.46 -5.52 22.72
N ASP A 83 26.50 -6.34 22.65
CA ASP A 83 27.72 -6.06 21.88
C ASP A 83 27.63 -6.51 20.41
N THR A 84 26.52 -7.12 20.02
CA THR A 84 26.32 -7.63 18.67
C THR A 84 25.59 -6.61 17.81
N TYR A 85 26.06 -6.42 16.56
CA TYR A 85 25.42 -5.58 15.56
C TYR A 85 25.12 -6.42 14.33
N ALA A 86 23.85 -6.43 13.90
CA ALA A 86 23.40 -7.10 12.70
C ALA A 86 22.89 -6.08 11.68
N SER A 87 23.43 -6.12 10.46
CA SER A 87 22.96 -5.27 9.36
C SER A 87 21.54 -5.63 8.95
N THR A 88 20.75 -4.62 8.59
CA THR A 88 19.38 -4.80 8.12
C THR A 88 19.36 -5.08 6.63
N ASP A 89 18.74 -6.18 6.22
CA ASP A 89 18.42 -6.49 4.83
C ASP A 89 16.95 -6.13 4.56
N VAL A 90 16.74 -5.11 3.72
CA VAL A 90 15.40 -4.63 3.37
C VAL A 90 14.77 -5.39 2.21
N ALA A 91 15.54 -6.18 1.47
CA ALA A 91 15.09 -6.81 0.22
C ALA A 91 13.90 -7.75 0.39
N PRO A 92 13.83 -8.63 1.40
CA PRO A 92 12.66 -9.49 1.59
C PRO A 92 11.37 -8.71 1.86
N PHE A 93 11.46 -7.67 2.69
CA PHE A 93 10.31 -6.81 2.98
C PHE A 93 9.88 -6.01 1.75
N ALA A 94 10.81 -5.40 1.02
CA ALA A 94 10.53 -4.66 -0.20
C ALA A 94 9.84 -5.53 -1.26
N LYS A 95 10.30 -6.76 -1.43
CA LYS A 95 9.70 -7.74 -2.34
C LYS A 95 8.29 -8.11 -1.92
N ALA A 96 8.09 -8.44 -0.65
CA ALA A 96 6.78 -8.80 -0.10
C ALA A 96 5.79 -7.64 -0.20
N LEU A 97 6.22 -6.42 0.14
CA LEU A 97 5.41 -5.21 0.02
C LEU A 97 4.90 -5.03 -1.40
N ARG A 98 5.79 -5.08 -2.40
CA ARG A 98 5.41 -4.93 -3.80
C ARG A 98 4.45 -6.02 -4.23
N GLN A 99 4.75 -7.28 -3.93
CA GLN A 99 3.91 -8.41 -4.33
C GLN A 99 2.52 -8.36 -3.71
N ARG A 100 2.41 -7.96 -2.45
CA ARG A 100 1.10 -7.87 -1.76
C ARG A 100 0.27 -6.70 -2.27
N VAL A 101 0.88 -5.56 -2.53
CA VAL A 101 0.20 -4.40 -3.13
C VAL A 101 -0.31 -4.75 -4.53
N GLU A 102 0.53 -5.37 -5.37
CA GLU A 102 0.14 -5.80 -6.71
C GLU A 102 -0.97 -6.87 -6.68
N ALA A 103 -0.90 -7.81 -5.75
CA ALA A 103 -1.91 -8.88 -5.61
C ALA A 103 -3.29 -8.37 -5.19
N ALA A 104 -3.36 -7.22 -4.53
CA ALA A 104 -4.62 -6.58 -4.16
C ALA A 104 -5.33 -5.89 -5.34
N ILE A 105 -4.61 -5.63 -6.44
CA ILE A 105 -5.14 -5.03 -7.66
C ILE A 105 -5.61 -6.14 -8.59
N VAL A 106 -6.92 -6.19 -8.85
CA VAL A 106 -7.52 -7.21 -9.73
C VAL A 106 -7.47 -6.77 -11.20
N HIS A 107 -7.72 -5.49 -11.45
CA HIS A 107 -7.71 -4.91 -12.80
C HIS A 107 -7.46 -3.40 -12.70
N SER A 108 -6.78 -2.83 -13.66
CA SER A 108 -6.53 -1.40 -13.70
C SER A 108 -6.44 -0.88 -15.14
N ALA A 109 -6.70 0.41 -15.32
CA ALA A 109 -6.55 1.10 -16.58
C ALA A 109 -6.10 2.54 -16.34
N VAL A 110 -5.41 3.08 -17.32
CA VAL A 110 -4.91 4.46 -17.33
C VAL A 110 -5.46 5.16 -18.57
N ALA A 111 -5.86 6.41 -18.42
CA ALA A 111 -6.29 7.25 -19.54
C ALA A 111 -5.91 8.71 -19.28
N VAL A 112 -5.81 9.48 -20.36
CA VAL A 112 -5.65 10.94 -20.27
C VAL A 112 -7.04 11.55 -20.44
N LEU A 113 -7.46 12.34 -19.45
CA LEU A 113 -8.73 13.06 -19.50
C LEU A 113 -8.69 14.19 -20.54
N PRO A 114 -9.86 14.66 -21.06
CA PRO A 114 -9.90 15.74 -22.06
C PRO A 114 -9.09 16.99 -21.68
N GLY A 115 -9.07 17.34 -20.38
CA GLY A 115 -8.29 18.46 -19.85
C GLY A 115 -6.78 18.23 -19.74
N GLY A 116 -6.28 17.04 -20.11
CA GLY A 116 -4.84 16.70 -20.09
C GLY A 116 -4.35 15.98 -18.83
N THR A 117 -5.18 15.81 -17.82
CA THR A 117 -4.81 15.08 -16.59
C THR A 117 -4.77 13.59 -16.85
N THR A 118 -3.69 12.93 -16.43
CA THR A 118 -3.62 11.46 -16.44
C THR A 118 -4.46 10.91 -15.30
N ALA A 119 -5.38 10.00 -15.63
CA ALA A 119 -6.24 9.35 -14.66
C ALA A 119 -6.00 7.85 -14.62
N THR A 120 -6.18 7.27 -13.45
CA THR A 120 -6.15 5.83 -13.25
C THR A 120 -7.44 5.35 -12.61
N ALA A 121 -7.88 4.16 -12.99
CA ALA A 121 -8.95 3.45 -12.30
C ALA A 121 -8.48 2.03 -12.02
N SER A 122 -8.80 1.51 -10.86
CA SER A 122 -8.45 0.14 -10.49
C SER A 122 -9.60 -0.52 -9.74
N VAL A 123 -9.74 -1.82 -9.94
CA VAL A 123 -10.57 -2.69 -9.12
C VAL A 123 -9.65 -3.39 -8.14
N ARG A 124 -10.00 -3.33 -6.87
CA ARG A 124 -9.23 -3.87 -5.76
C ARG A 124 -10.06 -4.88 -4.99
N ARG A 125 -9.35 -5.83 -4.38
CA ARG A 125 -9.95 -6.83 -3.50
C ARG A 125 -9.68 -6.45 -2.06
N GLY A 126 -10.75 -6.16 -1.31
CA GLY A 126 -10.67 -5.88 0.12
C GLY A 126 -10.32 -7.12 0.95
N ALA A 127 -9.99 -6.90 2.22
CA ALA A 127 -9.68 -7.97 3.17
C ALA A 127 -10.84 -8.96 3.36
N ASP A 128 -12.06 -8.51 3.15
CA ASP A 128 -13.29 -9.32 3.17
C ASP A 128 -13.53 -10.10 1.86
N GLY A 129 -12.68 -9.96 0.86
CA GLY A 129 -12.79 -10.58 -0.45
C GLY A 129 -13.68 -9.83 -1.44
N HIS A 130 -14.39 -8.78 -1.03
CA HIS A 130 -15.21 -7.97 -1.92
C HIS A 130 -14.38 -7.11 -2.85
N LEU A 131 -14.85 -6.97 -4.08
CA LEU A 131 -14.24 -6.11 -5.09
C LEU A 131 -14.87 -4.72 -5.04
N TYR A 132 -14.05 -3.71 -5.22
CA TYR A 132 -14.49 -2.31 -5.35
C TYR A 132 -13.54 -1.57 -6.28
N SER A 133 -13.99 -0.44 -6.79
CA SER A 133 -13.17 0.39 -7.68
C SER A 133 -12.74 1.69 -7.01
N VAL A 134 -11.56 2.16 -7.38
CA VAL A 134 -11.03 3.48 -6.98
C VAL A 134 -10.51 4.19 -8.22
N THR A 135 -10.61 5.52 -8.21
CA THR A 135 -10.06 6.37 -9.25
C THR A 135 -9.09 7.39 -8.67
N ARG A 136 -8.14 7.80 -9.47
CA ARG A 136 -7.25 8.92 -9.20
C ARG A 136 -7.13 9.79 -10.46
N PRO A 137 -7.56 11.05 -10.43
CA PRO A 137 -8.21 11.75 -9.31
C PRO A 137 -9.55 11.10 -8.94
N THR A 138 -10.09 11.46 -7.75
CA THR A 138 -11.44 11.04 -7.36
C THR A 138 -12.49 11.87 -8.11
N MET A 139 -13.71 11.37 -8.22
CA MET A 139 -14.81 12.09 -8.89
C MET A 139 -15.05 13.47 -8.26
N SER A 140 -14.91 13.59 -6.94
CA SER A 140 -15.08 14.85 -6.22
C SER A 140 -14.00 15.90 -6.52
N GLN A 141 -12.85 15.49 -7.03
CA GLN A 141 -11.73 16.37 -7.39
C GLN A 141 -11.81 16.90 -8.83
N VAL A 142 -12.73 16.36 -9.63
CA VAL A 142 -12.90 16.72 -11.02
C VAL A 142 -14.12 17.64 -11.15
N SER A 143 -13.88 18.88 -11.52
CA SER A 143 -14.92 19.90 -11.65
C SER A 143 -15.44 20.07 -13.08
N ASP A 144 -14.61 19.75 -14.07
CA ASP A 144 -14.97 19.82 -15.48
C ASP A 144 -15.88 18.65 -15.86
N LYS A 145 -16.98 18.95 -16.58
CA LYS A 145 -17.97 17.94 -16.93
C LYS A 145 -17.43 16.87 -17.88
N GLU A 146 -16.67 17.26 -18.90
CA GLU A 146 -16.12 16.32 -19.87
C GLU A 146 -15.08 15.40 -19.21
N ASP A 147 -14.24 15.94 -18.32
CA ASP A 147 -13.30 15.16 -17.53
C ASP A 147 -14.02 14.19 -16.59
N ALA A 148 -15.08 14.63 -15.93
CA ALA A 148 -15.88 13.78 -15.04
C ALA A 148 -16.53 12.63 -15.79
N GLU A 149 -17.10 12.88 -16.97
CA GLU A 149 -17.68 11.84 -17.83
C GLU A 149 -16.62 10.83 -18.30
N ALA A 150 -15.44 11.32 -18.69
CA ALA A 150 -14.33 10.48 -19.10
C ALA A 150 -13.79 9.63 -17.95
N LEU A 151 -13.70 10.20 -16.76
CA LEU A 151 -13.29 9.46 -15.55
C LEU A 151 -14.30 8.38 -15.17
N GLN A 152 -15.60 8.69 -15.25
CA GLN A 152 -16.65 7.71 -15.00
C GLN A 152 -16.61 6.57 -16.04
N ALA A 153 -16.37 6.88 -17.30
CA ALA A 153 -16.22 5.88 -18.34
C ALA A 153 -15.01 4.97 -18.10
N LEU A 154 -13.90 5.53 -17.62
CA LEU A 154 -12.70 4.76 -17.26
C LEU A 154 -13.00 3.80 -16.09
N GLU A 155 -13.66 4.28 -15.04
CA GLU A 155 -14.07 3.46 -13.91
C GLU A 155 -15.03 2.34 -14.34
N ASN A 156 -16.04 2.65 -15.14
CA ASN A 156 -16.96 1.66 -15.66
C ASN A 156 -16.25 0.57 -16.47
N ARG A 157 -15.26 0.95 -17.27
CA ARG A 157 -14.48 -0.01 -18.05
C ARG A 157 -13.74 -1.02 -17.18
N VAL A 158 -13.10 -0.60 -16.09
CA VAL A 158 -12.42 -1.54 -15.19
C VAL A 158 -13.41 -2.39 -14.39
N ARG A 159 -14.57 -1.85 -14.06
CA ARG A 159 -15.64 -2.60 -13.37
C ARG A 159 -16.24 -3.67 -14.30
N GLU A 160 -16.52 -3.33 -15.55
CA GLU A 160 -17.01 -4.28 -16.54
C GLU A 160 -16.03 -5.42 -16.79
N GLY A 161 -14.72 -5.12 -16.81
CA GLY A 161 -13.67 -6.11 -17.01
C GLY A 161 -13.64 -7.23 -15.95
N VAL A 162 -14.24 -7.00 -14.78
CA VAL A 162 -14.31 -7.97 -13.68
C VAL A 162 -15.76 -8.34 -13.32
N GLY A 163 -16.73 -7.90 -14.08
CA GLY A 163 -18.14 -8.22 -13.85
C GLY A 163 -18.82 -7.46 -12.72
N LEU A 164 -18.28 -6.31 -12.33
CA LEU A 164 -18.92 -5.44 -11.34
C LEU A 164 -19.99 -4.54 -12.01
N PRO A 165 -21.07 -4.20 -11.27
CA PRO A 165 -22.06 -3.25 -11.77
C PRO A 165 -21.43 -1.89 -12.09
N THR A 166 -21.86 -1.27 -13.18
CA THR A 166 -21.46 0.08 -13.59
C THR A 166 -22.47 1.13 -13.14
N GLN A 167 -22.02 2.35 -13.05
CA GLN A 167 -22.87 3.49 -12.70
C GLN A 167 -23.23 4.33 -13.92
#